data_fc6d9a2f4dd4405b0b69e049fdecd119
#
_entry.id   fc6d9a2f4dd4405b0b69e049fdecd119
#
_cell.length_a   1.000
_cell.length_b   1.000
_cell.length_c   1.000
_cell.angle_alpha   90.00
_cell.angle_beta   90.00
_cell.angle_gamma   90.00
#
_symmetry.space_group_name_H-M   'P 1'
#
loop_
_entity.id
_entity.type
_entity.pdbx_description
1 polymer ?
#
loop_
_entity_poly.entity_id
_entity_poly.type
_entity_poly.pdbx_seq_one_letter_code
_entity_poly.pdbx_strand_id
1 'polypeptide(L)'
;VADNSADIAKRIILGAVAEGMTIEAATASAGKSIKTYEYYRRTDKVFADKVDRTRLGLKDKQFASGDVHDLTFTEFRQRFLHSKTFPHQENIVDVIEGREPGWLHPSMKFEPGLAANRVLINIPPNHAKSITITVDYVTWQVCRNPNFRVLIVSQTQQLAADFLYAIKQRLTHPMYQDLQTAY
;
A
#
# COMPACT_ATOMS: atom_id res chain seq x y z
N VAL A 1 -17.58 -32.08 23.49
CA VAL A 1 -17.83 -31.43 22.21
C VAL A 1 -16.73 -31.92 21.28
N ALA A 2 -17.08 -32.77 20.31
CA ALA A 2 -16.12 -33.30 19.33
C ALA A 2 -15.64 -32.15 18.45
N ASP A 3 -14.36 -31.84 18.55
CA ASP A 3 -13.69 -30.84 17.66
C ASP A 3 -13.77 -31.42 16.23
N ASN A 4 -14.53 -30.78 15.35
CA ASN A 4 -14.73 -31.25 14.01
C ASN A 4 -13.40 -31.22 13.24
N SER A 5 -13.05 -32.28 12.51
CA SER A 5 -11.83 -32.40 11.70
C SER A 5 -11.55 -31.15 10.82
N ALA A 6 -12.62 -30.45 10.41
CA ALA A 6 -12.52 -29.19 9.68
C ALA A 6 -11.97 -28.04 10.54
N ASP A 7 -12.36 -27.95 11.80
CA ASP A 7 -11.92 -26.87 12.70
C ASP A 7 -10.46 -27.08 13.14
N ILE A 8 -10.05 -28.32 13.31
CA ILE A 8 -8.63 -28.67 13.55
C ILE A 8 -7.78 -28.25 12.34
N ALA A 9 -8.21 -28.60 11.13
CA ALA A 9 -7.49 -28.22 9.91
C ALA A 9 -7.39 -26.70 9.74
N LYS A 10 -8.47 -25.94 10.02
CA LYS A 10 -8.47 -24.48 9.97
C LYS A 10 -7.50 -23.87 10.98
N ARG A 11 -7.39 -24.42 12.20
CA ARG A 11 -6.41 -23.96 13.22
C ARG A 11 -4.97 -24.21 12.78
N ILE A 12 -4.68 -25.39 12.21
CA ILE A 12 -3.35 -25.72 11.70
C ILE A 12 -2.96 -24.77 10.57
N ILE A 13 -3.87 -24.52 9.62
CA ILE A 13 -3.64 -23.57 8.51
C ILE A 13 -3.35 -22.18 9.05
N LEU A 14 -4.16 -21.68 9.99
CA LEU A 14 -3.95 -20.36 10.59
C LEU A 14 -2.60 -20.26 11.32
N GLY A 15 -2.20 -21.29 12.07
CA GLY A 15 -0.90 -21.35 12.75
C GLY A 15 0.25 -21.31 11.75
N ALA A 16 0.22 -22.14 10.72
CA ALA A 16 1.25 -22.18 9.68
C ALA A 16 1.34 -20.87 8.87
N VAL A 17 0.20 -20.25 8.60
CA VAL A 17 0.17 -18.90 7.98
C VAL A 17 0.76 -17.85 8.91
N ALA A 18 0.52 -17.93 10.22
CA ALA A 18 1.10 -17.02 11.22
C ALA A 18 2.63 -17.16 11.35
N GLU A 19 3.16 -18.33 11.02
CA GLU A 19 4.61 -18.60 10.92
C GLU A 19 5.24 -18.16 9.58
N GLY A 20 4.44 -17.59 8.68
CA GLY A 20 4.91 -17.08 7.38
C GLY A 20 4.91 -18.09 6.24
N MET A 21 4.32 -19.25 6.41
CA MET A 21 4.21 -20.25 5.33
C MET A 21 3.30 -19.77 4.20
N THR A 22 3.58 -20.23 2.97
CA THR A 22 2.66 -20.03 1.85
C THR A 22 1.34 -20.78 2.10
N ILE A 23 0.26 -20.36 1.45
CA ILE A 23 -1.05 -20.99 1.60
C ILE A 23 -1.00 -22.47 1.21
N GLU A 24 -0.24 -22.81 0.16
CA GLU A 24 -0.05 -24.18 -0.30
C GLU A 24 0.64 -25.03 0.78
N ALA A 25 1.74 -24.52 1.36
CA ALA A 25 2.47 -25.21 2.41
C ALA A 25 1.63 -25.35 3.69
N ALA A 26 0.94 -24.28 4.10
CA ALA A 26 0.07 -24.28 5.26
C ALA A 26 -1.12 -25.26 5.12
N THR A 27 -1.65 -25.38 3.92
CA THR A 27 -2.74 -26.30 3.62
C THR A 27 -2.25 -27.76 3.61
N ALA A 28 -1.09 -27.99 3.04
CA ALA A 28 -0.43 -29.30 3.04
C ALA A 28 -0.07 -29.77 4.46
N SER A 29 0.39 -28.86 5.34
CA SER A 29 0.67 -29.19 6.75
C SER A 29 -0.57 -29.62 7.52
N ALA A 30 -1.74 -29.15 7.14
CA ALA A 30 -3.03 -29.57 7.67
C ALA A 30 -3.56 -30.87 7.02
N GLY A 31 -2.81 -31.51 6.12
CA GLY A 31 -3.24 -32.69 5.37
C GLY A 31 -4.43 -32.43 4.43
N LYS A 32 -4.59 -31.22 3.95
CA LYS A 32 -5.69 -30.78 3.09
C LYS A 32 -5.19 -30.31 1.73
N SER A 33 -6.08 -30.30 0.73
CA SER A 33 -5.80 -29.74 -0.59
C SER A 33 -6.13 -28.23 -0.64
N ILE A 34 -5.54 -27.53 -1.60
CA ILE A 34 -5.85 -26.12 -1.85
C ILE A 34 -7.32 -25.89 -2.14
N LYS A 35 -8.01 -26.85 -2.82
CA LYS A 35 -9.46 -26.80 -3.07
C LYS A 35 -10.26 -26.84 -1.77
N THR A 36 -9.79 -27.58 -0.77
CA THR A 36 -10.42 -27.64 0.56
C THR A 36 -10.26 -26.30 1.29
N TYR A 37 -9.09 -25.65 1.17
CA TYR A 37 -8.87 -24.31 1.71
C TYR A 37 -9.78 -23.26 1.06
N GLU A 38 -9.92 -23.28 -0.26
CA GLU A 38 -10.85 -22.38 -0.98
C GLU A 38 -12.30 -22.60 -0.57
N TYR A 39 -12.68 -23.86 -0.35
CA TYR A 39 -14.00 -24.18 0.20
C TYR A 39 -14.18 -23.59 1.60
N TYR A 40 -13.20 -23.71 2.50
CA TYR A 40 -13.26 -23.10 3.84
C TYR A 40 -13.37 -21.59 3.76
N ARG A 41 -12.60 -20.93 2.92
CA ARG A 41 -12.69 -19.46 2.72
C ARG A 41 -14.06 -19.01 2.25
N ARG A 42 -14.68 -19.77 1.37
CA ARG A 42 -15.99 -19.42 0.81
C ARG A 42 -17.13 -19.65 1.82
N THR A 43 -17.05 -20.68 2.64
CA THR A 43 -18.12 -21.09 3.55
C THR A 43 -17.98 -20.50 4.95
N ASP A 44 -16.78 -20.13 5.36
CA ASP A 44 -16.50 -19.58 6.69
C ASP A 44 -15.81 -18.21 6.56
N LYS A 45 -16.63 -17.15 6.61
CA LYS A 45 -16.16 -15.77 6.54
C LYS A 45 -15.22 -15.40 7.69
N VAL A 46 -15.46 -15.94 8.91
CA VAL A 46 -14.62 -15.67 10.08
C VAL A 46 -13.21 -16.25 9.88
N PHE A 47 -13.14 -17.45 9.32
CA PHE A 47 -11.84 -18.06 8.96
C PHE A 47 -11.13 -17.25 7.86
N ALA A 48 -11.85 -16.84 6.80
CA ALA A 48 -11.31 -16.03 5.74
C ALA A 48 -10.70 -14.71 6.27
N ASP A 49 -11.45 -13.96 7.09
CA ASP A 49 -11.00 -12.72 7.70
C ASP A 49 -9.77 -12.92 8.60
N LYS A 50 -9.73 -14.01 9.38
CA LYS A 50 -8.57 -14.34 10.21
C LYS A 50 -7.33 -14.61 9.38
N VAL A 51 -7.44 -15.39 8.30
CA VAL A 51 -6.30 -15.64 7.39
C VAL A 51 -5.81 -14.35 6.76
N ASP A 52 -6.71 -13.51 6.26
CA ASP A 52 -6.35 -12.26 5.60
C ASP A 52 -5.68 -11.28 6.58
N ARG A 53 -6.18 -11.14 7.82
CA ARG A 53 -5.56 -10.35 8.89
C ARG A 53 -4.18 -10.89 9.27
N THR A 54 -4.04 -12.22 9.40
CA THR A 54 -2.75 -12.84 9.73
C THR A 54 -1.72 -12.58 8.62
N ARG A 55 -2.10 -12.68 7.37
CA ARG A 55 -1.22 -12.38 6.22
C ARG A 55 -0.85 -10.90 6.14
N LEU A 56 -1.78 -10.00 6.44
CA LEU A 56 -1.50 -8.56 6.54
C LEU A 56 -0.50 -8.30 7.66
N GLY A 57 -0.73 -8.82 8.86
CA GLY A 57 0.17 -8.66 9.99
C GLY A 57 1.58 -9.27 9.78
N LEU A 58 1.71 -10.31 8.95
CA LEU A 58 3.03 -10.84 8.56
C LEU A 58 3.73 -9.94 7.55
N LYS A 59 3.00 -9.36 6.59
CA LYS A 59 3.55 -8.35 5.69
C LYS A 59 4.02 -7.13 6.48
N ASP A 60 3.21 -6.67 7.43
CA ASP A 60 3.56 -5.55 8.32
C ASP A 60 4.81 -5.86 9.16
N LYS A 61 4.98 -7.10 9.64
CA LYS A 61 6.19 -7.52 10.37
C LYS A 61 7.43 -7.61 9.47
N GLN A 62 7.30 -8.03 8.22
CA GLN A 62 8.42 -8.03 7.26
C GLN A 62 8.86 -6.60 6.89
N PHE A 63 7.93 -5.65 6.93
CA PHE A 63 8.22 -4.23 6.70
C PHE A 63 8.55 -3.46 8.00
N ALA A 64 8.41 -4.07 9.18
CA ALA A 64 8.57 -3.40 10.48
C ALA A 64 10.02 -2.94 10.80
N SER A 65 11.01 -3.23 9.95
CA SER A 65 12.41 -2.84 10.16
C SER A 65 12.87 -1.62 9.36
N GLY A 66 12.02 -1.02 8.53
CA GLY A 66 12.40 0.16 7.72
C GLY A 66 11.87 1.45 8.35
N ASP A 67 12.77 2.41 8.55
CA ASP A 67 12.42 3.80 8.82
C ASP A 67 11.59 4.34 7.64
N VAL A 68 10.64 5.26 7.91
CA VAL A 68 9.85 5.96 6.87
C VAL A 68 10.76 6.58 5.80
N HIS A 69 11.97 6.97 6.19
CA HIS A 69 12.97 7.56 5.30
C HIS A 69 13.47 6.62 4.21
N ASP A 70 13.52 5.31 4.48
CA ASP A 70 14.08 4.30 3.57
C ASP A 70 13.04 3.66 2.64
N LEU A 71 11.75 3.91 2.89
CA LEU A 71 10.69 3.32 2.09
C LEU A 71 10.53 4.01 0.75
N THR A 72 10.32 3.21 -0.29
CA THR A 72 9.82 3.72 -1.57
C THR A 72 8.38 4.22 -1.42
N PHE A 73 7.94 5.05 -2.35
CA PHE A 73 6.55 5.54 -2.35
C PHE A 73 5.51 4.40 -2.37
N THR A 74 5.78 3.35 -3.15
CA THR A 74 4.90 2.19 -3.26
C THR A 74 4.80 1.43 -1.93
N GLU A 75 5.93 1.20 -1.26
CA GLU A 75 5.97 0.57 0.06
C GLU A 75 5.28 1.42 1.12
N PHE A 76 5.54 2.73 1.11
CA PHE A 76 4.88 3.67 2.00
C PHE A 76 3.35 3.65 1.87
N ARG A 77 2.84 3.72 0.63
CA ARG A 77 1.38 3.64 0.40
C ARG A 77 0.79 2.31 0.85
N GLN A 78 1.45 1.22 0.54
CA GLN A 78 0.97 -0.11 0.93
C GLN A 78 0.96 -0.28 2.44
N ARG A 79 2.01 0.16 3.12
CA ARG A 79 2.20 -0.02 4.56
C ARG A 79 1.32 0.91 5.38
N PHE A 80 1.40 2.22 5.14
CA PHE A 80 0.78 3.22 5.99
C PHE A 80 -0.56 3.74 5.49
N LEU A 81 -0.78 3.77 4.17
CA LEU A 81 -2.02 4.27 3.60
C LEU A 81 -2.97 3.15 3.16
N HIS A 82 -2.56 1.89 3.34
CA HIS A 82 -3.33 0.70 2.95
C HIS A 82 -3.82 0.75 1.50
N SER A 83 -3.07 1.42 0.64
CA SER A 83 -3.40 1.70 -0.75
C SER A 83 -2.45 1.01 -1.72
N LYS A 84 -3.01 0.33 -2.71
CA LYS A 84 -2.22 -0.27 -3.80
C LYS A 84 -1.73 0.82 -4.74
N THR A 85 -0.47 0.75 -5.15
CA THR A 85 0.08 1.57 -6.24
C THR A 85 -0.01 0.81 -7.56
N PHE A 86 -0.49 1.47 -8.60
CA PHE A 86 -0.57 0.91 -9.95
C PHE A 86 0.65 1.36 -10.77
N PRO A 87 1.07 0.61 -11.81
CA PRO A 87 2.28 0.91 -12.58
C PRO A 87 2.33 2.34 -13.13
N HIS A 88 1.21 2.88 -13.62
CA HIS A 88 1.16 4.26 -14.12
C HIS A 88 1.38 5.31 -13.00
N GLN A 89 0.98 5.02 -11.77
CA GLN A 89 1.20 5.91 -10.62
C GLN A 89 2.66 5.87 -10.17
N GLU A 90 3.26 4.69 -10.19
CA GLU A 90 4.68 4.48 -9.90
C GLU A 90 5.55 5.23 -10.90
N ASN A 91 5.29 5.06 -12.20
CA ASN A 91 5.98 5.79 -13.26
C ASN A 91 5.91 7.32 -13.09
N ILE A 92 4.75 7.86 -12.66
CA ILE A 92 4.60 9.29 -12.41
C ILE A 92 5.52 9.73 -11.27
N VAL A 93 5.59 8.97 -10.19
CA VAL A 93 6.44 9.29 -9.05
C VAL A 93 7.91 9.17 -9.42
N ASP A 94 8.30 8.17 -10.21
CA ASP A 94 9.66 8.03 -10.71
C ASP A 94 10.08 9.26 -11.52
N VAL A 95 9.21 9.75 -12.42
CA VAL A 95 9.49 10.99 -13.17
C VAL A 95 9.60 12.21 -12.25
N ILE A 96 8.73 12.35 -11.23
CA ILE A 96 8.81 13.46 -10.28
C ILE A 96 10.12 13.42 -9.48
N GLU A 97 10.59 12.23 -9.12
CA GLU A 97 11.85 12.00 -8.41
C GLU A 97 13.09 12.03 -9.34
N GLY A 98 12.90 12.25 -10.64
CA GLY A 98 13.99 12.27 -11.63
C GLY A 98 14.55 10.88 -11.95
N ARG A 99 13.83 9.82 -11.61
CA ARG A 99 14.20 8.44 -11.93
C ARG A 99 13.58 8.02 -13.27
N GLU A 100 14.26 7.12 -13.97
CA GLU A 100 13.71 6.50 -15.16
C GLU A 100 12.51 5.62 -14.79
N PRO A 101 11.32 5.82 -15.41
CA PRO A 101 10.14 4.99 -15.16
C PRO A 101 10.41 3.52 -15.52
N GLY A 102 9.89 2.61 -14.69
CA GLY A 102 10.05 1.17 -14.90
C GLY A 102 9.43 0.66 -16.21
N TRP A 103 8.47 1.39 -16.77
CA TRP A 103 7.89 1.14 -18.09
C TRP A 103 7.58 2.45 -18.83
N LEU A 104 8.04 2.52 -20.05
CA LEU A 104 7.69 3.58 -21.00
C LEU A 104 7.11 2.98 -22.27
N HIS A 105 6.08 3.64 -22.81
CA HIS A 105 5.61 3.29 -24.15
C HIS A 105 6.72 3.52 -25.19
N PRO A 106 6.90 2.66 -26.21
CA PRO A 106 8.01 2.76 -27.19
C PRO A 106 8.12 4.12 -27.90
N SER A 107 7.00 4.88 -27.98
CA SER A 107 7.00 6.24 -28.54
C SER A 107 7.44 7.33 -27.57
N MET A 108 7.67 7.00 -26.30
CA MET A 108 8.09 7.94 -25.25
C MET A 108 9.58 7.81 -25.02
N LYS A 109 10.21 8.92 -24.61
CA LYS A 109 11.60 8.96 -24.17
C LYS A 109 11.66 9.62 -22.82
N PHE A 110 12.46 9.07 -21.93
CA PHE A 110 12.83 9.72 -20.67
C PHE A 110 14.17 10.43 -20.89
N GLU A 111 14.22 11.73 -20.57
CA GLU A 111 15.43 12.52 -20.61
C GLU A 111 15.79 12.93 -19.17
N PRO A 112 16.77 12.28 -18.54
CA PRO A 112 17.17 12.60 -17.18
C PRO A 112 17.72 14.03 -17.10
N GLY A 113 17.32 14.75 -16.06
CA GLY A 113 17.78 16.14 -15.82
C GLY A 113 16.83 17.25 -16.29
N LEU A 114 15.94 17.01 -17.22
CA LEU A 114 14.89 17.98 -17.61
C LEU A 114 13.72 18.00 -16.63
N ALA A 115 13.42 16.87 -16.00
CA ALA A 115 12.25 16.69 -15.12
C ALA A 115 12.43 17.33 -13.72
N ALA A 116 13.64 17.61 -13.27
CA ALA A 116 13.93 17.93 -11.87
C ALA A 116 13.22 19.18 -11.31
N ASN A 117 12.78 20.12 -12.17
CA ASN A 117 12.26 21.41 -11.70
C ASN A 117 10.84 21.74 -12.18
N ARG A 118 10.32 21.10 -13.22
CA ARG A 118 8.98 21.37 -13.75
C ARG A 118 8.42 20.14 -14.43
N VAL A 119 7.40 19.53 -13.84
CA VAL A 119 6.73 18.36 -14.38
C VAL A 119 5.27 18.69 -14.68
N LEU A 120 4.85 18.49 -15.94
CA LEU A 120 3.45 18.55 -16.34
C LEU A 120 2.91 17.14 -16.49
N ILE A 121 1.89 16.80 -15.69
CA ILE A 121 1.28 15.46 -15.68
C ILE A 121 -0.13 15.55 -16.27
N ASN A 122 -0.31 14.95 -17.43
CA ASN A 122 -1.60 14.85 -18.08
C ASN A 122 -2.00 13.38 -18.23
N ILE A 123 -3.00 12.96 -17.46
CA ILE A 123 -3.57 11.61 -17.50
C ILE A 123 -5.10 11.71 -17.51
N PRO A 124 -5.80 10.69 -18.03
CA PRO A 124 -7.26 10.69 -18.07
C PRO A 124 -7.90 10.89 -16.70
N PRO A 125 -9.15 11.37 -16.65
CA PRO A 125 -9.93 11.41 -15.41
C PRO A 125 -10.03 10.04 -14.75
N ASN A 126 -10.28 10.01 -13.45
CA ASN A 126 -10.48 8.80 -12.64
C ASN A 126 -9.28 7.84 -12.51
N HIS A 127 -8.07 8.28 -12.88
CA HIS A 127 -6.81 7.55 -12.66
C HIS A 127 -6.13 7.92 -11.33
N ALA A 128 -6.88 8.41 -10.37
CA ALA A 128 -6.44 8.77 -9.01
C ALA A 128 -5.25 9.77 -8.96
N LYS A 129 -5.03 10.60 -10.00
CA LYS A 129 -3.92 11.55 -10.08
C LYS A 129 -3.79 12.43 -8.85
N SER A 130 -4.86 13.11 -8.47
CA SER A 130 -4.85 14.07 -7.36
C SER A 130 -4.58 13.39 -6.02
N ILE A 131 -5.18 12.23 -5.76
CA ILE A 131 -4.93 11.47 -4.54
C ILE A 131 -3.48 10.99 -4.52
N THR A 132 -2.98 10.44 -5.61
CA THR A 132 -1.62 9.89 -5.67
C THR A 132 -0.56 10.99 -5.52
N ILE A 133 -0.70 12.11 -6.24
CA ILE A 133 0.36 13.13 -6.32
C ILE A 133 0.15 14.21 -5.27
N THR A 134 -1.06 14.79 -5.20
CA THR A 134 -1.31 15.95 -4.33
C THR A 134 -1.48 15.53 -2.87
N VAL A 135 -1.97 14.32 -2.59
CA VAL A 135 -2.21 13.87 -1.21
C VAL A 135 -1.14 12.89 -0.76
N ASP A 136 -1.08 11.70 -1.36
CA ASP A 136 -0.26 10.60 -0.84
C ASP A 136 1.24 10.86 -1.01
N TYR A 137 1.67 11.38 -2.19
CA TYR A 137 3.07 11.73 -2.43
C TYR A 137 3.54 12.88 -1.52
N VAL A 138 2.70 13.91 -1.36
CA VAL A 138 3.02 15.02 -0.44
C VAL A 138 3.11 14.52 1.00
N THR A 139 2.18 13.65 1.44
CA THR A 139 2.24 13.04 2.76
C THR A 139 3.56 12.29 2.96
N TRP A 140 3.96 11.46 1.99
CA TRP A 140 5.23 10.72 2.04
C TRP A 140 6.44 11.64 2.13
N GLN A 141 6.48 12.72 1.34
CA GLN A 141 7.59 13.68 1.37
C GLN A 141 7.67 14.44 2.71
N VAL A 142 6.54 14.82 3.28
CA VAL A 142 6.48 15.47 4.61
C VAL A 142 6.98 14.52 5.70
N CYS A 143 6.62 13.24 5.66
CA CYS A 143 7.10 12.24 6.62
C CYS A 143 8.61 12.00 6.49
N ARG A 144 9.17 12.07 5.27
CA ARG A 144 10.62 11.92 5.02
C ARG A 144 11.43 13.17 5.37
N ASN A 145 10.84 14.35 5.22
CA ASN A 145 11.52 15.61 5.45
C ASN A 145 10.59 16.63 6.11
N PRO A 146 10.68 16.83 7.41
CA PRO A 146 9.83 17.80 8.14
C PRO A 146 9.98 19.25 7.65
N ASN A 147 11.06 19.57 6.95
CA ASN A 147 11.29 20.88 6.36
C ASN A 147 10.73 21.01 4.92
N PHE A 148 10.11 19.96 4.39
CA PHE A 148 9.53 19.97 3.07
C PHE A 148 8.37 20.97 2.99
N ARG A 149 8.47 21.93 2.09
CA ARG A 149 7.45 22.97 1.89
C ARG A 149 6.67 22.69 0.61
N VAL A 150 5.35 22.71 0.72
CA VAL A 150 4.43 22.46 -0.40
C VAL A 150 3.47 23.62 -0.55
N LEU A 151 3.28 24.07 -1.79
CA LEU A 151 2.20 24.97 -2.15
C LEU A 151 1.21 24.24 -3.06
N ILE A 152 -0.03 24.11 -2.61
CA ILE A 152 -1.11 23.52 -3.38
C ILE A 152 -1.94 24.66 -3.99
N VAL A 153 -1.97 24.70 -5.32
CA VAL A 153 -2.76 25.65 -6.09
C VAL A 153 -3.83 24.92 -6.87
N SER A 154 -5.05 25.40 -6.82
CA SER A 154 -6.19 24.83 -7.52
C SER A 154 -7.09 25.92 -8.10
N GLN A 155 -8.07 25.53 -8.93
CA GLN A 155 -9.03 26.46 -9.52
C GLN A 155 -9.83 27.22 -8.47
N THR A 156 -10.13 26.58 -7.33
CA THR A 156 -10.87 27.20 -6.22
C THR A 156 -10.11 27.02 -4.91
N GLN A 157 -10.28 27.96 -4.00
CA GLN A 157 -9.73 27.88 -2.64
C GLN A 157 -10.26 26.63 -1.91
N GLN A 158 -11.54 26.30 -2.09
CA GLN A 158 -12.15 25.15 -1.45
C GLN A 158 -11.45 23.86 -1.87
N LEU A 159 -11.22 23.65 -3.16
CA LEU A 159 -10.54 22.44 -3.66
C LEU A 159 -9.10 22.32 -3.14
N ALA A 160 -8.37 23.44 -3.04
CA ALA A 160 -7.05 23.43 -2.43
C ALA A 160 -7.11 23.08 -0.92
N ALA A 161 -8.09 23.62 -0.21
CA ALA A 161 -8.33 23.30 1.20
C ALA A 161 -8.71 21.82 1.42
N ASP A 162 -9.49 21.23 0.53
CA ASP A 162 -9.88 19.82 0.59
C ASP A 162 -8.65 18.89 0.44
N PHE A 163 -7.70 19.22 -0.43
CA PHE A 163 -6.43 18.48 -0.53
C PHE A 163 -5.58 18.61 0.72
N LEU A 164 -5.47 19.81 1.27
CA LEU A 164 -4.75 20.04 2.53
C LEU A 164 -5.41 19.27 3.68
N TYR A 165 -6.75 19.28 3.76
CA TYR A 165 -7.49 18.50 4.73
C TYR A 165 -7.23 16.99 4.58
N ALA A 166 -7.22 16.47 3.35
CA ALA A 166 -6.93 15.08 3.09
C ALA A 166 -5.51 14.69 3.55
N ILE A 167 -4.49 15.53 3.32
CA ILE A 167 -3.12 15.33 3.83
C ILE A 167 -3.14 15.33 5.38
N LYS A 168 -3.80 16.31 5.99
CA LYS A 168 -3.94 16.38 7.44
C LYS A 168 -4.58 15.10 8.00
N GLN A 169 -5.62 14.58 7.35
CA GLN A 169 -6.25 13.32 7.75
C GLN A 169 -5.28 12.13 7.72
N ARG A 170 -4.39 12.03 6.71
CA ARG A 170 -3.34 10.99 6.69
C ARG A 170 -2.42 11.08 7.91
N LEU A 171 -2.12 12.28 8.36
CA LEU A 171 -1.18 12.52 9.46
C LEU A 171 -1.81 12.48 10.85
N THR A 172 -3.13 12.63 11.00
CA THR A 172 -3.78 12.81 12.31
C THR A 172 -4.93 11.84 12.61
N HIS A 173 -5.48 11.15 11.61
CA HIS A 173 -6.63 10.27 11.83
C HIS A 173 -6.19 8.93 12.41
N PRO A 174 -6.90 8.36 13.41
CA PRO A 174 -6.55 7.09 14.07
C PRO A 174 -6.38 5.89 13.13
N MET A 175 -7.01 5.92 11.94
CA MET A 175 -6.84 4.88 10.92
C MET A 175 -5.39 4.77 10.42
N TYR A 176 -4.58 5.82 10.56
CA TYR A 176 -3.18 5.89 10.15
C TYR A 176 -2.22 5.97 11.36
N GLN A 177 -2.60 5.35 12.48
CA GLN A 177 -1.81 5.38 13.70
C GLN A 177 -0.39 4.84 13.51
N ASP A 178 -0.23 3.83 12.66
CA ASP A 178 1.08 3.25 12.35
C ASP A 178 2.01 4.27 11.68
N LEU A 179 1.46 5.13 10.81
CA LEU A 179 2.21 6.24 10.23
C LEU A 179 2.61 7.26 11.29
N GLN A 180 1.69 7.61 12.20
CA GLN A 180 1.94 8.61 13.26
C GLN A 180 2.99 8.18 14.28
N THR A 181 3.23 6.88 14.42
CA THR A 181 4.26 6.35 15.30
C THR A 181 5.61 6.13 14.61
N ALA A 182 5.64 6.21 13.28
CA ALA A 182 6.81 5.89 12.48
C ALA A 182 7.62 7.13 12.00
N TYR A 183 7.07 8.37 12.18
CA TYR A 183 7.76 9.59 11.76
C TYR A 183 7.93 10.62 12.88
#